data_68202fa82045b20ecc5ee2dff2377a75
#
_entry.id   68202fa82045b20ecc5ee2dff2377a75
#
_cell.length_a   1.000
_cell.length_b   1.000
_cell.length_c   1.000
_cell.angle_alpha   90.00
_cell.angle_beta   90.00
_cell.angle_gamma   90.00
#
_symmetry.space_group_name_H-M   'P 1'
#
loop_
_entity.id
_entity.type
_entity.pdbx_description
1 polymer ?
#
loop_
_entity_poly.entity_id
_entity_poly.type
_entity_poly.pdbx_seq_one_letter_code
_entity_poly.pdbx_strand_id
1 'polypeptide(L)'
;MAVLEEYYDAVVIGAGHAGCEAALACARLGLETIVFTVSVESIAMMPCNPNIGGSSKGHLVRELDALGGEMGKNIDHTFIQSKMLNASKGPAVHSLRAQADKAEYSRRMRQILENQEHLTIRQGEVTRLLTEENRITGVELYSGAVYHCRAVILCTGTYLKSRCIYGDVSDYTGPNGLQAANYLTDSLKELGVEMFRSVSYTHLRAH
;
A
#
# COMPACT_ATOMS: atom_id res chain seq x y z
N MET A 1 -26.86 13.76 13.95
CA MET A 1 -25.49 14.20 13.70
C MET A 1 -25.34 14.42 12.20
N ALA A 2 -24.72 15.51 11.76
CA ALA A 2 -24.42 15.68 10.34
C ALA A 2 -23.33 14.65 9.98
N VAL A 3 -23.58 13.85 8.95
CA VAL A 3 -22.56 12.96 8.40
C VAL A 3 -21.58 13.83 7.61
N LEU A 4 -20.29 13.65 7.82
CA LEU A 4 -19.29 14.33 7.01
C LEU A 4 -19.30 13.70 5.61
N GLU A 5 -19.57 14.50 4.60
CA GLU A 5 -19.54 14.10 3.20
C GLU A 5 -18.51 14.96 2.45
N GLU A 6 -17.57 14.31 1.80
CA GLU A 6 -16.56 14.94 0.96
C GLU A 6 -16.52 14.23 -0.41
N TYR A 7 -16.09 14.95 -1.45
CA TYR A 7 -16.09 14.45 -2.84
C TYR A 7 -14.68 14.46 -3.42
N TYR A 8 -14.29 13.34 -4.02
CA TYR A 8 -13.00 13.13 -4.67
C TYR A 8 -13.16 12.41 -6.02
N ASP A 9 -12.20 12.55 -6.90
CA ASP A 9 -12.16 11.75 -8.13
C ASP A 9 -11.75 10.32 -7.82
N ALA A 10 -10.72 10.15 -6.98
CA ALA A 10 -10.18 8.85 -6.62
C ALA A 10 -9.96 8.71 -5.10
N VAL A 11 -10.31 7.53 -4.59
CA VAL A 11 -9.98 7.10 -3.23
C VAL A 11 -8.97 5.97 -3.31
N VAL A 12 -7.86 6.08 -2.59
CA VAL A 12 -6.85 5.03 -2.45
C VAL A 12 -6.93 4.44 -1.03
N ILE A 13 -7.09 3.13 -0.91
CA ILE A 13 -7.22 2.46 0.38
C ILE A 13 -5.92 1.73 0.71
N GLY A 14 -5.17 2.27 1.66
CA GLY A 14 -3.87 1.80 2.10
C GLY A 14 -2.73 2.65 1.55
N ALA A 15 -1.85 3.13 2.43
CA ALA A 15 -0.68 3.94 2.10
C ALA A 15 0.64 3.14 2.25
N GLY A 16 0.63 1.86 1.89
CA GLY A 16 1.84 1.09 1.62
C GLY A 16 2.49 1.53 0.30
N HIS A 17 3.51 0.80 -0.16
CA HIS A 17 4.22 1.18 -1.40
C HIS A 17 3.29 1.35 -2.60
N ALA A 18 2.40 0.40 -2.84
CA ALA A 18 1.44 0.47 -3.95
C ALA A 18 0.48 1.65 -3.82
N GLY A 19 0.00 1.93 -2.60
CA GLY A 19 -0.92 3.03 -2.35
C GLY A 19 -0.27 4.40 -2.50
N CYS A 20 0.98 4.55 -2.07
CA CYS A 20 1.74 5.79 -2.29
C CYS A 20 1.89 6.09 -3.79
N GLU A 21 2.28 5.09 -4.57
CA GLU A 21 2.43 5.24 -6.03
C GLU A 21 1.10 5.53 -6.73
N ALA A 22 0.02 4.82 -6.35
CA ALA A 22 -1.31 5.05 -6.91
C ALA A 22 -1.83 6.46 -6.58
N ALA A 23 -1.67 6.90 -5.34
CA ALA A 23 -2.10 8.22 -4.90
C ALA A 23 -1.33 9.34 -5.62
N LEU A 24 0.00 9.21 -5.72
CA LEU A 24 0.83 10.16 -6.46
C LEU A 24 0.49 10.18 -7.95
N ALA A 25 0.26 9.03 -8.56
CA ALA A 25 -0.11 8.95 -9.97
C ALA A 25 -1.44 9.66 -10.24
N CYS A 26 -2.48 9.40 -9.44
CA CYS A 26 -3.77 10.07 -9.57
C CYS A 26 -3.65 11.59 -9.39
N ALA A 27 -2.98 12.03 -8.33
CA ALA A 27 -2.82 13.45 -8.03
C ALA A 27 -2.00 14.19 -9.12
N ARG A 28 -0.94 13.58 -9.63
CA ARG A 28 -0.12 14.13 -10.73
C ARG A 28 -0.86 14.22 -12.06
N LEU A 29 -1.93 13.43 -12.23
CA LEU A 29 -2.88 13.56 -13.34
C LEU A 29 -3.91 14.68 -13.12
N GLY A 30 -3.85 15.40 -12.01
CA GLY A 30 -4.76 16.48 -11.67
C GLY A 30 -6.10 15.99 -11.10
N LEU A 31 -6.17 14.75 -10.61
CA LEU A 31 -7.36 14.22 -9.98
C LEU A 31 -7.35 14.53 -8.48
N GLU A 32 -8.46 15.07 -7.98
CA GLU A 32 -8.66 15.24 -6.54
C GLU A 32 -8.68 13.86 -5.88
N THR A 33 -7.63 13.56 -5.16
CA THR A 33 -7.34 12.21 -4.65
C THR A 33 -7.24 12.22 -3.13
N ILE A 34 -7.84 11.22 -2.49
CA ILE A 34 -7.64 10.97 -1.07
C ILE A 34 -7.08 9.57 -0.83
N VAL A 35 -6.08 9.47 0.05
CA VAL A 35 -5.52 8.18 0.50
C VAL A 35 -5.82 7.95 1.96
N PHE A 36 -6.41 6.79 2.25
CA PHE A 36 -6.68 6.34 3.62
C PHE A 36 -5.61 5.36 4.10
N THR A 37 -5.20 5.51 5.33
CA THR A 37 -4.30 4.58 6.02
C THR A 37 -4.76 4.36 7.46
N VAL A 38 -4.51 3.18 8.00
CA VAL A 38 -4.79 2.87 9.42
C VAL A 38 -3.86 3.64 10.37
N SER A 39 -2.69 4.06 9.87
CA SER A 39 -1.74 4.90 10.61
C SER A 39 -0.88 5.70 9.65
N VAL A 40 -0.82 7.02 9.82
CA VAL A 40 0.04 7.90 9.02
C VAL A 40 1.53 7.63 9.27
N GLU A 41 1.88 7.12 10.45
CA GLU A 41 3.25 6.75 10.79
C GLU A 41 3.72 5.47 10.05
N SER A 42 2.79 4.71 9.46
CA SER A 42 3.08 3.51 8.70
C SER A 42 3.11 3.71 7.17
N ILE A 43 3.07 4.95 6.70
CA ILE A 43 3.17 5.26 5.28
C ILE A 43 4.50 4.72 4.72
N ALA A 44 4.42 3.96 3.63
CA ALA A 44 5.56 3.31 2.96
C ALA A 44 6.48 2.51 3.92
N MET A 45 5.93 2.00 5.02
CA MET A 45 6.67 1.21 5.98
C MET A 45 7.18 -0.08 5.35
N MET A 46 8.39 -0.46 5.74
CA MET A 46 9.03 -1.72 5.36
C MET A 46 9.02 -2.71 6.54
N PRO A 47 7.95 -3.47 6.76
CA PRO A 47 7.81 -4.32 7.95
C PRO A 47 8.74 -5.54 7.95
N CYS A 48 9.23 -5.94 6.79
CA CYS A 48 10.17 -7.03 6.61
C CYS A 48 11.59 -6.50 6.37
N ASN A 49 12.34 -7.09 5.46
CA ASN A 49 13.67 -6.60 5.07
C ASN A 49 13.52 -5.25 4.32
N PRO A 50 14.22 -4.20 4.76
CA PRO A 50 14.12 -2.88 4.15
C PRO A 50 14.93 -2.82 2.83
N ASN A 51 14.48 -3.52 1.81
CA ASN A 51 15.15 -3.58 0.52
C ASN A 51 14.19 -3.21 -0.62
N ILE A 52 14.70 -2.45 -1.58
CA ILE A 52 14.04 -2.19 -2.86
C ILE A 52 14.84 -2.90 -3.97
N GLY A 53 14.12 -3.51 -4.90
CA GLY A 53 14.73 -4.27 -6.00
C GLY A 53 15.04 -5.71 -5.63
N GLY A 54 16.10 -6.26 -6.24
CA GLY A 54 16.48 -7.67 -6.14
C GLY A 54 15.89 -8.53 -7.26
N SER A 55 16.12 -9.84 -7.20
CA SER A 55 15.67 -10.78 -8.22
C SER A 55 14.15 -10.71 -8.41
N SER A 56 13.71 -10.60 -9.65
CA SER A 56 12.29 -10.49 -10.07
C SER A 56 11.53 -9.24 -9.57
N LYS A 57 12.16 -8.39 -8.76
CA LYS A 57 11.55 -7.16 -8.23
C LYS A 57 12.15 -5.89 -8.84
N GLY A 58 13.46 -5.90 -9.12
CA GLY A 58 14.16 -4.75 -9.71
C GLY A 58 13.62 -4.31 -11.06
N HIS A 59 13.09 -5.22 -11.86
CA HIS A 59 12.46 -4.93 -13.14
C HIS A 59 11.19 -4.09 -12.94
N LEU A 60 10.34 -4.48 -11.99
CA LEU A 60 9.10 -3.76 -11.68
C LEU A 60 9.39 -2.34 -11.16
N VAL A 61 10.44 -2.18 -10.33
CA VAL A 61 10.85 -0.86 -9.85
C VAL A 61 11.29 0.04 -11.00
N ARG A 62 12.04 -0.51 -11.99
CA ARG A 62 12.47 0.25 -13.18
C ARG A 62 11.32 0.61 -14.10
N GLU A 63 10.36 -0.29 -14.29
CA GLU A 63 9.15 -0.01 -15.06
C GLU A 63 8.33 1.10 -14.40
N LEU A 64 8.17 1.02 -13.08
CA LEU A 64 7.49 2.05 -12.29
C LEU A 64 8.21 3.41 -12.39
N ASP A 65 9.54 3.42 -12.26
CA ASP A 65 10.37 4.63 -12.40
C ASP A 65 10.24 5.25 -13.79
N ALA A 66 10.25 4.43 -14.85
CA ALA A 66 10.06 4.87 -16.22
C ALA A 66 8.68 5.55 -16.46
N LEU A 67 7.67 5.17 -15.68
CA LEU A 67 6.34 5.78 -15.67
C LEU A 67 6.25 7.02 -14.77
N GLY A 68 7.35 7.44 -14.15
CA GLY A 68 7.40 8.61 -13.26
C GLY A 68 7.12 8.30 -11.78
N GLY A 69 7.15 7.02 -11.39
CA GLY A 69 6.98 6.59 -10.00
C GLY A 69 8.02 7.18 -9.04
N GLU A 70 7.73 7.07 -7.77
CA GLU A 70 8.53 7.70 -6.71
C GLU A 70 9.46 6.73 -5.98
N MET A 71 9.18 5.43 -6.01
CA MET A 71 9.92 4.41 -5.28
C MET A 71 11.42 4.40 -5.65
N GLY A 72 11.74 4.48 -6.94
CA GLY A 72 13.13 4.53 -7.44
C GLY A 72 13.86 5.77 -6.94
N LYS A 73 13.24 6.93 -7.06
CA LYS A 73 13.79 8.22 -6.58
C LYS A 73 13.97 8.22 -5.07
N ASN A 74 12.99 7.69 -4.32
CA ASN A 74 13.05 7.65 -2.86
C ASN A 74 14.18 6.74 -2.36
N ILE A 75 14.36 5.56 -2.97
CA ILE A 75 15.45 4.66 -2.57
C ILE A 75 16.82 5.25 -2.91
N ASP A 76 16.98 5.98 -4.01
CA ASP A 76 18.23 6.63 -4.37
C ASP A 76 18.69 7.67 -3.36
N HIS A 77 17.76 8.24 -2.59
CA HIS A 77 18.07 9.17 -1.50
C HIS A 77 18.27 8.51 -0.13
N THR A 78 17.79 7.27 0.03
CA THR A 78 17.67 6.65 1.36
C THR A 78 18.39 5.30 1.47
N PHE A 79 19.10 4.86 0.42
CA PHE A 79 19.82 3.62 0.50
C PHE A 79 21.09 3.74 1.38
N ILE A 80 21.36 2.69 2.12
CA ILE A 80 22.59 2.53 2.92
C ILE A 80 23.59 1.56 2.25
N GLN A 81 23.09 0.71 1.37
CA GLN A 81 23.90 -0.20 0.56
C GLN A 81 23.19 -0.50 -0.74
N SER A 82 23.95 -0.52 -1.83
CA SER A 82 23.48 -0.96 -3.15
C SER A 82 24.38 -2.07 -3.66
N LYS A 83 23.79 -3.18 -4.13
CA LYS A 83 24.53 -4.35 -4.60
C LYS A 83 23.85 -4.99 -5.81
N MET A 84 24.66 -5.30 -6.82
CA MET A 84 24.22 -6.14 -7.93
C MET A 84 24.20 -7.61 -7.49
N LEU A 85 23.02 -8.23 -7.54
CA LEU A 85 22.86 -9.66 -7.32
C LEU A 85 23.09 -10.42 -8.63
N ASN A 86 23.49 -11.69 -8.51
CA ASN A 86 23.71 -12.59 -9.63
C ASN A 86 24.77 -12.11 -10.65
N ALA A 87 25.74 -11.30 -10.21
CA ALA A 87 26.77 -10.75 -11.08
C ALA A 87 27.64 -11.83 -11.75
N SER A 88 27.76 -13.03 -11.15
CA SER A 88 28.44 -14.18 -11.72
C SER A 88 27.62 -14.98 -12.74
N LYS A 89 26.32 -14.64 -12.90
CA LYS A 89 25.40 -15.27 -13.84
C LYS A 89 25.15 -14.31 -15.00
N GLY A 90 24.64 -14.73 -16.12
CA GLY A 90 24.47 -13.88 -17.28
C GLY A 90 23.66 -12.58 -17.03
N PRO A 91 23.81 -11.56 -17.89
CA PRO A 91 23.18 -10.23 -17.70
C PRO A 91 21.68 -10.24 -17.51
N ALA A 92 21.00 -11.23 -18.07
CA ALA A 92 19.54 -11.38 -17.98
C ALA A 92 19.01 -11.55 -16.54
N VAL A 93 19.85 -11.98 -15.61
CA VAL A 93 19.50 -12.20 -14.20
C VAL A 93 20.18 -11.21 -13.25
N HIS A 94 20.94 -10.25 -13.78
CA HIS A 94 21.51 -9.18 -12.97
C HIS A 94 20.38 -8.37 -12.34
N SER A 95 20.42 -8.21 -11.02
CA SER A 95 19.36 -7.57 -10.27
C SER A 95 19.93 -6.64 -9.23
N LEU A 96 19.72 -5.34 -9.41
CA LEU A 96 20.11 -4.35 -8.41
C LEU A 96 19.21 -4.48 -7.18
N ARG A 97 19.80 -4.53 -6.01
CA ARG A 97 19.13 -4.49 -4.72
C ARG A 97 19.73 -3.38 -3.88
N ALA A 98 18.90 -2.45 -3.45
CA ALA A 98 19.27 -1.40 -2.52
C ALA A 98 18.65 -1.67 -1.15
N GLN A 99 19.47 -1.64 -0.11
CA GLN A 99 19.01 -1.69 1.28
C GLN A 99 18.77 -0.26 1.75
N ALA A 100 17.58 0.00 2.27
CA ALA A 100 17.14 1.31 2.70
C ALA A 100 17.44 1.58 4.18
N ASP A 101 17.70 2.84 4.52
CA ASP A 101 17.36 3.36 5.83
C ASP A 101 15.81 3.36 5.92
N LYS A 102 15.30 2.44 6.72
CA LYS A 102 13.85 2.17 6.84
C LYS A 102 13.07 3.39 7.33
N ALA A 103 13.61 4.10 8.30
CA ALA A 103 12.94 5.25 8.90
C ALA A 103 12.95 6.43 7.93
N GLU A 104 14.10 6.69 7.32
CA GLU A 104 14.26 7.78 6.37
C GLU A 104 13.43 7.58 5.10
N TYR A 105 13.36 6.35 4.59
CA TYR A 105 12.53 6.02 3.43
C TYR A 105 11.04 6.35 3.67
N SER A 106 10.51 5.92 4.81
CA SER A 106 9.12 6.18 5.20
C SER A 106 8.88 7.67 5.41
N ARG A 107 9.78 8.34 6.16
CA ARG A 107 9.69 9.79 6.42
C ARG A 107 9.68 10.60 5.12
N ARG A 108 10.61 10.30 4.20
CA ARG A 108 10.70 11.00 2.92
C ARG A 108 9.47 10.74 2.04
N MET A 109 8.99 9.50 1.93
CA MET A 109 7.78 9.21 1.17
C MET A 109 6.57 9.96 1.71
N ARG A 110 6.42 10.00 3.03
CA ARG A 110 5.36 10.77 3.69
C ARG A 110 5.43 12.26 3.32
N GLN A 111 6.61 12.87 3.38
CA GLN A 111 6.80 14.27 2.99
C GLN A 111 6.44 14.53 1.52
N ILE A 112 6.76 13.59 0.62
CA ILE A 112 6.39 13.69 -0.79
C ILE A 112 4.88 13.70 -0.96
N LEU A 113 4.17 12.79 -0.27
CA LEU A 113 2.71 12.74 -0.31
C LEU A 113 2.07 14.00 0.31
N GLU A 114 2.59 14.48 1.44
CA GLU A 114 2.07 15.66 2.13
C GLU A 114 2.23 16.96 1.31
N ASN A 115 3.24 17.03 0.45
CA ASN A 115 3.50 18.18 -0.41
C ASN A 115 2.91 18.05 -1.83
N GLN A 116 2.27 16.93 -2.14
CA GLN A 116 1.68 16.72 -3.45
C GLN A 116 0.35 17.47 -3.59
N GLU A 117 0.26 18.37 -4.57
CA GLU A 117 -1.01 19.00 -4.94
C GLU A 117 -2.06 17.96 -5.33
N HIS A 118 -3.33 18.25 -5.10
CA HIS A 118 -4.47 17.35 -5.36
C HIS A 118 -4.45 16.04 -4.57
N LEU A 119 -3.68 15.97 -3.48
CA LEU A 119 -3.61 14.78 -2.63
C LEU A 119 -3.93 15.09 -1.17
N THR A 120 -4.94 14.45 -0.65
CA THR A 120 -5.31 14.47 0.77
C THR A 120 -4.93 13.15 1.43
N ILE A 121 -4.29 13.20 2.59
CA ILE A 121 -3.98 12.03 3.41
C ILE A 121 -4.90 12.02 4.61
N ARG A 122 -5.55 10.90 4.88
CA ARG A 122 -6.37 10.74 6.09
C ARG A 122 -6.10 9.41 6.78
N GLN A 123 -6.02 9.49 8.10
CA GLN A 123 -6.01 8.30 8.93
C GLN A 123 -7.45 7.84 9.18
N GLY A 124 -7.71 6.59 8.84
CA GLY A 124 -9.01 5.96 9.04
C GLY A 124 -9.07 4.57 8.41
N GLU A 125 -9.90 3.71 8.98
CA GLU A 125 -10.20 2.41 8.41
C GLU A 125 -11.44 2.52 7.51
N VAL A 126 -11.28 2.23 6.22
CA VAL A 126 -12.39 2.08 5.29
C VAL A 126 -13.05 0.72 5.55
N THR A 127 -14.33 0.73 5.82
CA THR A 127 -15.09 -0.47 6.19
C THR A 127 -16.00 -0.96 5.10
N ARG A 128 -16.42 -0.05 4.20
CA ARG A 128 -17.40 -0.37 3.18
C ARG A 128 -17.14 0.39 1.89
N LEU A 129 -17.45 -0.26 0.76
CA LEU A 129 -17.57 0.37 -0.54
C LEU A 129 -19.04 0.65 -0.81
N LEU A 130 -19.35 1.87 -1.25
CA LEU A 130 -20.69 2.29 -1.60
C LEU A 130 -20.86 2.18 -3.12
N THR A 131 -21.94 1.53 -3.55
CA THR A 131 -22.21 1.30 -4.98
C THR A 131 -23.67 1.57 -5.29
N GLU A 132 -23.91 2.11 -6.48
CA GLU A 132 -25.23 2.27 -7.08
C GLU A 132 -25.16 1.76 -8.52
N GLU A 133 -26.12 0.95 -8.95
CA GLU A 133 -26.18 0.40 -10.30
C GLU A 133 -24.85 -0.23 -10.79
N ASN A 134 -24.19 -1.01 -9.93
CA ASN A 134 -22.88 -1.62 -10.17
C ASN A 134 -21.72 -0.60 -10.42
N ARG A 135 -21.86 0.63 -9.99
CA ARG A 135 -20.83 1.66 -10.03
C ARG A 135 -20.45 2.07 -8.62
N ILE A 136 -19.16 2.30 -8.41
CA ILE A 136 -18.70 2.87 -7.15
C ILE A 136 -19.20 4.31 -7.02
N THR A 137 -19.70 4.65 -5.86
CA THR A 137 -20.15 6.02 -5.52
C THR A 137 -19.40 6.60 -4.34
N GLY A 138 -18.71 5.77 -3.56
CA GLY A 138 -17.94 6.23 -2.42
C GLY A 138 -17.43 5.13 -1.52
N VAL A 139 -16.92 5.56 -0.38
CA VAL A 139 -16.46 4.69 0.71
C VAL A 139 -16.99 5.20 2.04
N GLU A 140 -17.20 4.28 2.99
CA GLU A 140 -17.56 4.57 4.37
C GLU A 140 -16.43 4.16 5.30
N LEU A 141 -16.10 5.04 6.25
CA LEU A 141 -15.13 4.76 7.29
C LEU A 141 -15.78 4.11 8.52
N TYR A 142 -14.95 3.52 9.37
CA TYR A 142 -15.38 2.99 10.67
C TYR A 142 -16.08 4.04 11.56
N SER A 143 -15.73 5.31 11.40
CA SER A 143 -16.37 6.44 12.08
C SER A 143 -17.79 6.77 11.58
N GLY A 144 -18.22 6.17 10.48
CA GLY A 144 -19.46 6.51 9.77
C GLY A 144 -19.32 7.70 8.81
N ALA A 145 -18.13 8.28 8.63
CA ALA A 145 -17.90 9.32 7.63
C ALA A 145 -17.94 8.73 6.22
N VAL A 146 -18.59 9.45 5.31
CA VAL A 146 -18.74 9.05 3.90
C VAL A 146 -17.90 9.96 3.01
N TYR A 147 -17.19 9.35 2.08
CA TYR A 147 -16.38 10.01 1.06
C TYR A 147 -16.83 9.55 -0.31
N HIS A 148 -17.39 10.46 -1.07
CA HIS A 148 -17.87 10.17 -2.43
C HIS A 148 -16.72 10.16 -3.42
N CYS A 149 -16.75 9.24 -4.37
CA CYS A 149 -15.71 9.16 -5.39
C CYS A 149 -16.20 8.46 -6.66
N ARG A 150 -15.45 8.66 -7.73
CA ARG A 150 -15.69 8.01 -9.02
C ARG A 150 -14.91 6.71 -9.20
N ALA A 151 -13.81 6.56 -8.43
CA ALA A 151 -12.96 5.37 -8.48
C ALA A 151 -12.37 5.06 -7.10
N VAL A 152 -12.18 3.76 -6.84
CA VAL A 152 -11.48 3.26 -5.64
C VAL A 152 -10.34 2.35 -6.06
N ILE A 153 -9.15 2.59 -5.51
CA ILE A 153 -7.96 1.77 -5.73
C ILE A 153 -7.62 1.04 -4.43
N LEU A 154 -7.72 -0.28 -4.46
CA LEU A 154 -7.44 -1.13 -3.30
C LEU A 154 -5.95 -1.44 -3.20
N CYS A 155 -5.28 -0.88 -2.20
CA CYS A 155 -3.86 -1.07 -1.91
C CYS A 155 -3.64 -1.59 -0.47
N THR A 156 -4.52 -2.46 -0.01
CA THR A 156 -4.63 -2.90 1.38
C THR A 156 -3.50 -3.81 1.85
N GLY A 157 -2.67 -4.30 0.94
CA GLY A 157 -1.52 -5.13 1.27
C GLY A 157 -1.90 -6.37 2.09
N THR A 158 -1.23 -6.54 3.23
CA THR A 158 -1.40 -7.70 4.11
C THR A 158 -2.26 -7.40 5.35
N TYR A 159 -3.05 -6.32 5.34
CA TYR A 159 -3.82 -5.87 6.52
C TYR A 159 -5.26 -6.39 6.58
N LEU A 160 -5.86 -6.82 5.44
CA LEU A 160 -7.24 -7.32 5.43
C LEU A 160 -7.39 -8.60 6.22
N LYS A 161 -8.13 -8.55 7.35
CA LYS A 161 -8.33 -9.67 8.28
C LYS A 161 -7.03 -10.41 8.53
N SER A 162 -5.95 -9.65 8.77
CA SER A 162 -4.60 -10.19 8.89
C SER A 162 -4.44 -11.04 10.15
N ARG A 163 -3.52 -12.00 10.04
CA ARG A 163 -3.16 -12.90 11.13
C ARG A 163 -1.64 -13.09 11.11
N CYS A 164 -0.99 -12.71 12.20
CA CYS A 164 0.43 -12.94 12.43
C CYS A 164 0.62 -14.25 13.20
N ILE A 165 1.54 -15.08 12.74
CA ILE A 165 1.80 -16.40 13.34
C ILE A 165 3.25 -16.47 13.76
N TYR A 166 3.49 -16.81 15.02
CA TYR A 166 4.79 -16.95 15.65
C TYR A 166 4.87 -18.34 16.34
N GLY A 167 5.41 -19.33 15.63
CA GLY A 167 5.33 -20.71 16.12
C GLY A 167 3.87 -21.17 16.28
N ASP A 168 3.49 -21.53 17.48
CA ASP A 168 2.13 -21.98 17.81
C ASP A 168 1.17 -20.84 18.18
N VAL A 169 1.68 -19.61 18.31
CA VAL A 169 0.87 -18.45 18.69
C VAL A 169 0.34 -17.75 17.44
N SER A 170 -0.92 -17.34 17.50
CA SER A 170 -1.58 -16.59 16.41
C SER A 170 -2.21 -15.33 16.96
N ASP A 171 -1.79 -14.18 16.43
CA ASP A 171 -2.35 -12.88 16.74
C ASP A 171 -3.11 -12.33 15.53
N TYR A 172 -4.31 -11.81 15.77
CA TYR A 172 -5.15 -11.20 14.75
C TYR A 172 -4.85 -9.71 14.62
N THR A 173 -3.60 -9.41 14.30
CA THR A 173 -3.07 -8.04 14.10
C THR A 173 -2.49 -7.90 12.70
N GLY A 174 -2.28 -6.67 12.28
CA GLY A 174 -1.45 -6.35 11.12
C GLY A 174 0.04 -6.49 11.44
N PRO A 175 0.89 -6.34 10.42
CA PRO A 175 2.35 -6.32 10.60
C PRO A 175 2.80 -5.30 11.65
N ASN A 176 3.84 -5.62 12.42
CA ASN A 176 4.40 -4.79 13.50
C ASN A 176 3.39 -4.42 14.62
N GLY A 177 2.39 -5.27 14.86
CA GLY A 177 1.37 -5.02 15.89
C GLY A 177 0.37 -3.90 15.54
N LEU A 178 0.36 -3.42 14.30
CA LEU A 178 -0.64 -2.47 13.86
C LEU A 178 -2.03 -3.13 13.77
N GLN A 179 -3.06 -2.30 13.83
CA GLN A 179 -4.44 -2.78 13.71
C GLN A 179 -4.67 -3.45 12.35
N ALA A 180 -5.34 -4.62 12.38
CA ALA A 180 -5.82 -5.26 11.15
C ALA A 180 -7.07 -4.53 10.64
N ALA A 181 -7.22 -4.42 9.33
CA ALA A 181 -8.45 -3.95 8.70
C ALA A 181 -9.45 -5.11 8.59
N ASN A 182 -10.47 -5.12 9.45
CA ASN A 182 -11.32 -6.30 9.63
C ASN A 182 -12.62 -6.25 8.83
N TYR A 183 -13.11 -5.07 8.45
CA TYR A 183 -14.47 -4.90 7.95
C TYR A 183 -14.57 -4.89 6.43
N LEU A 184 -13.66 -4.26 5.73
CA LEU A 184 -13.71 -4.11 4.26
C LEU A 184 -13.81 -5.43 3.51
N THR A 185 -13.25 -6.51 4.05
CA THR A 185 -13.30 -7.85 3.43
C THR A 185 -14.75 -8.33 3.22
N ASP A 186 -15.64 -8.02 4.15
CA ASP A 186 -17.04 -8.47 4.05
C ASP A 186 -17.78 -7.66 2.98
N SER A 187 -17.55 -6.34 2.92
CA SER A 187 -18.07 -5.49 1.85
C SER A 187 -17.60 -5.94 0.46
N LEU A 188 -16.31 -6.33 0.31
CA LEU A 188 -15.79 -6.84 -0.96
C LEU A 188 -16.47 -8.16 -1.37
N LYS A 189 -16.72 -9.06 -0.42
CA LYS A 189 -17.44 -10.31 -0.70
C LYS A 189 -18.90 -10.09 -1.09
N GLU A 190 -19.57 -9.15 -0.44
CA GLU A 190 -20.96 -8.76 -0.80
C GLU A 190 -21.05 -8.24 -2.24
N LEU A 191 -19.97 -7.59 -2.73
CA LEU A 191 -19.84 -7.14 -4.12
C LEU A 191 -19.38 -8.24 -5.09
N GLY A 192 -19.26 -9.49 -4.62
CA GLY A 192 -18.89 -10.63 -5.46
C GLY A 192 -17.39 -10.79 -5.72
N VAL A 193 -16.53 -10.06 -5.00
CA VAL A 193 -15.08 -10.23 -5.12
C VAL A 193 -14.64 -11.52 -4.42
N GLU A 194 -14.07 -12.44 -5.16
CA GLU A 194 -13.49 -13.64 -4.59
C GLU A 194 -12.24 -13.31 -3.76
N MET A 195 -12.22 -13.78 -2.51
CA MET A 195 -11.14 -13.49 -1.56
C MET A 195 -10.47 -14.78 -1.11
N PHE A 196 -9.16 -14.84 -1.28
CA PHE A 196 -8.33 -15.96 -0.81
C PHE A 196 -7.35 -15.50 0.26
N ARG A 197 -7.11 -16.33 1.27
CA ARG A 197 -6.02 -16.11 2.21
C ARG A 197 -4.74 -16.68 1.62
N SER A 198 -3.78 -15.80 1.36
CA SER A 198 -2.43 -16.25 0.99
C SER A 198 -1.75 -16.90 2.20
N VAL A 199 -1.30 -18.13 2.04
CA VAL A 199 -0.59 -18.92 3.06
C VAL A 199 0.87 -19.11 2.65
N SER A 200 1.60 -18.01 2.56
CA SER A 200 2.98 -18.02 2.09
C SER A 200 3.93 -18.85 2.97
N TYR A 201 3.60 -19.10 4.23
CA TYR A 201 4.47 -19.85 5.13
C TYR A 201 4.20 -21.37 5.17
N THR A 202 3.03 -21.86 4.74
CA THR A 202 2.73 -23.30 4.72
C THR A 202 3.57 -24.10 3.73
N HIS A 203 4.18 -23.42 2.77
CA HIS A 203 5.08 -24.02 1.78
C HIS A 203 6.56 -23.82 2.12
N LEU A 204 6.88 -23.07 3.16
CA LEU A 204 8.24 -22.86 3.67
C LEU A 204 8.57 -23.81 4.84
N ARG A 205 8.06 -25.01 4.84
CA ARG A 205 8.76 -26.08 5.56
C ARG A 205 10.04 -26.36 4.79
N ALA A 206 11.12 -25.65 5.21
CA ALA A 206 12.44 -26.09 4.89
C ALA A 206 12.62 -27.51 5.44
N HIS A 207 12.83 -28.46 4.56
CA HIS A 207 13.32 -29.76 4.89
C HIS A 207 14.80 -29.69 5.22
#